data_d353d1dd5141fd307407e1f2a3020bc9
#
_entry.id   d353d1dd5141fd307407e1f2a3020bc9
#
_cell.length_a   1.000
_cell.length_b   1.000
_cell.length_c   1.000
_cell.angle_alpha   90.00
_cell.angle_beta   90.00
_cell.angle_gamma   90.00
#
_symmetry.space_group_name_H-M   'P 1'
#
loop_
_entity.id
_entity.type
_entity.pdbx_description
1 polymer ?
#
loop_
_entity_poly.entity_id
_entity_poly.type
_entity_poly.pdbx_seq_one_letter_code
_entity_poly.pdbx_strand_id
1 'polypeptide(L)'
;STERQVSLTSGTGVCRALRQRGHQAILVDMFLGLESYTGRLADVFDAPDGLCGDNRVLSTEPDLEAVRRSRRDQGPSLLGKDVLAVCAMADLVFLALHGSCGEDGRIQATLDLLGVPYTGSGYLGSGMAMDKSVTKRIMDSAGIPTAPWHDVRYTREDIPRLAQELPVPCAVKIINGGSSIGVELPDTREELAQVPAGALSTAGT
;
A
#
# COMPACT_ATOMS: atom_id res chain seq x y z
N SER A 1 4.36 -2.04 -4.09
CA SER A 1 3.45 -2.85 -3.29
C SER A 1 2.96 -4.05 -4.11
N THR A 2 2.78 -5.19 -3.48
CA THR A 2 2.16 -6.40 -4.07
C THR A 2 0.72 -6.13 -4.53
N GLU A 3 0.07 -5.10 -3.99
CA GLU A 3 -1.30 -4.68 -4.33
C GLU A 3 -1.36 -3.68 -5.51
N ARG A 4 -0.25 -3.53 -6.27
CA ARG A 4 -0.16 -2.59 -7.39
C ARG A 4 -1.27 -2.77 -8.43
N GLN A 5 -1.61 -4.01 -8.81
CA GLN A 5 -2.66 -4.28 -9.80
C GLN A 5 -4.05 -3.84 -9.30
N VAL A 6 -4.33 -4.07 -8.02
CA VAL A 6 -5.58 -3.63 -7.39
C VAL A 6 -5.66 -2.10 -7.40
N SER A 7 -4.56 -1.42 -7.05
CA SER A 7 -4.46 0.04 -7.08
C SER A 7 -4.75 0.62 -8.47
N LEU A 8 -4.12 0.07 -9.50
CA LEU A 8 -4.32 0.52 -10.89
C LEU A 8 -5.75 0.26 -11.38
N THR A 9 -6.32 -0.88 -11.06
CA THR A 9 -7.70 -1.21 -11.44
C THR A 9 -8.70 -0.29 -10.75
N SER A 10 -8.56 -0.08 -9.43
CA SER A 10 -9.40 0.84 -8.66
C SER A 10 -9.28 2.27 -9.18
N GLY A 11 -8.03 2.75 -9.39
CA GLY A 11 -7.77 4.08 -9.92
C GLY A 11 -8.35 4.29 -11.33
N THR A 12 -8.26 3.26 -12.20
CA THR A 12 -8.88 3.30 -13.54
C THR A 12 -10.39 3.47 -13.45
N GLY A 13 -11.05 2.69 -12.58
CA GLY A 13 -12.50 2.77 -12.38
C GLY A 13 -12.93 4.16 -11.89
N VAL A 14 -12.24 4.69 -10.88
CA VAL A 14 -12.52 6.02 -10.33
C VAL A 14 -12.26 7.12 -11.36
N CYS A 15 -11.13 7.09 -12.06
CA CYS A 15 -10.80 8.07 -13.09
C CYS A 15 -11.88 8.12 -14.17
N ARG A 16 -12.30 6.97 -14.70
CA ARG A 16 -13.37 6.89 -15.69
C ARG A 16 -14.71 7.43 -15.17
N ALA A 17 -15.08 7.09 -13.92
CA ALA A 17 -16.30 7.58 -13.30
C ALA A 17 -16.30 9.10 -13.12
N LEU A 18 -15.18 9.68 -12.69
CA LEU A 18 -15.01 11.14 -12.56
C LEU A 18 -15.14 11.82 -13.93
N ARG A 19 -14.50 11.30 -14.97
CA ARG A 19 -14.60 11.84 -16.33
C ARG A 19 -16.02 11.77 -16.89
N GLN A 20 -16.75 10.68 -16.62
CA GLN A 20 -18.19 10.56 -16.98
C GLN A 20 -19.05 11.63 -16.29
N ARG A 21 -18.62 12.15 -15.15
CA ARG A 21 -19.27 13.25 -14.42
C ARG A 21 -18.78 14.64 -14.83
N GLY A 22 -17.91 14.74 -15.85
CA GLY A 22 -17.41 16.00 -16.40
C GLY A 22 -16.16 16.56 -15.71
N HIS A 23 -15.52 15.81 -14.80
CA HIS A 23 -14.26 16.25 -14.20
C HIS A 23 -13.08 15.95 -15.15
N GLN A 24 -12.09 16.85 -15.13
CA GLN A 24 -10.81 16.64 -15.80
C GLN A 24 -9.92 15.74 -14.93
N ALA A 25 -10.16 14.44 -14.96
CA ALA A 25 -9.41 13.47 -14.16
C ALA A 25 -8.40 12.70 -15.02
N ILE A 26 -7.23 12.40 -14.45
CA ILE A 26 -6.20 11.54 -15.05
C ILE A 26 -5.77 10.48 -14.06
N LEU A 27 -5.36 9.32 -14.58
CA LEU A 27 -4.73 8.27 -13.79
C LEU A 27 -3.21 8.43 -13.83
N VAL A 28 -2.58 8.50 -12.67
CA VAL A 28 -1.12 8.57 -12.55
C VAL A 28 -0.62 7.36 -11.78
N ASP A 29 0.26 6.58 -12.37
CA ASP A 29 1.00 5.55 -11.67
C ASP A 29 2.06 6.22 -10.79
N MET A 30 1.95 6.07 -9.48
CA MET A 30 2.88 6.71 -8.55
C MET A 30 4.34 6.35 -8.83
N PHE A 31 4.61 5.09 -9.20
CA PHE A 31 5.98 4.60 -9.39
C PHE A 31 6.54 4.92 -10.78
N LEU A 32 5.77 4.70 -11.84
CA LEU A 32 6.23 4.99 -13.22
C LEU A 32 6.06 6.47 -13.59
N GLY A 33 5.11 7.14 -12.98
CA GLY A 33 4.80 8.54 -13.31
C GLY A 33 4.28 8.70 -14.72
N LEU A 34 4.68 9.78 -15.36
CA LEU A 34 4.28 10.17 -16.72
C LEU A 34 5.35 9.87 -17.78
N GLU A 35 6.14 8.80 -17.61
CA GLU A 35 7.21 8.48 -18.58
C GLU A 35 6.73 8.22 -20.01
N SER A 36 5.50 7.75 -20.16
CA SER A 36 4.87 7.51 -21.47
C SER A 36 4.14 8.74 -22.05
N TYR A 37 3.92 9.77 -21.26
CA TYR A 37 3.26 10.99 -21.72
C TYR A 37 4.26 11.89 -22.47
N THR A 38 3.90 12.25 -23.71
CA THR A 38 4.75 13.05 -24.61
C THR A 38 4.25 14.47 -24.82
N GLY A 39 3.07 14.82 -24.27
CA GLY A 39 2.52 16.17 -24.31
C GLY A 39 3.21 17.13 -23.34
N ARG A 40 2.82 18.40 -23.36
CA ARG A 40 3.26 19.38 -22.38
C ARG A 40 2.59 19.08 -21.04
N LEU A 41 3.31 19.16 -19.94
CA LEU A 41 2.76 18.88 -18.61
C LEU A 41 1.55 19.76 -18.27
N ALA A 42 1.54 21.01 -18.75
CA ALA A 42 0.43 21.95 -18.55
C ALA A 42 -0.91 21.45 -19.16
N ASP A 43 -0.85 20.60 -20.17
CA ASP A 43 -2.02 20.10 -20.90
C ASP A 43 -2.41 18.67 -20.47
N VAL A 44 -1.79 18.14 -19.42
CA VAL A 44 -1.93 16.72 -19.04
C VAL A 44 -3.37 16.33 -18.70
N PHE A 45 -4.15 17.24 -18.11
CA PHE A 45 -5.55 16.99 -17.74
C PHE A 45 -6.48 16.93 -18.97
N ASP A 46 -6.05 17.46 -20.11
CA ASP A 46 -6.78 17.37 -21.39
C ASP A 46 -6.45 16.07 -22.16
N ALA A 47 -5.56 15.23 -21.60
CA ALA A 47 -5.16 13.99 -22.24
C ALA A 47 -6.39 13.10 -22.52
N PRO A 48 -6.46 12.48 -23.73
CA PRO A 48 -7.51 11.53 -24.07
C PRO A 48 -7.61 10.43 -23.02
N ASP A 49 -8.83 9.98 -22.71
CA ASP A 49 -9.11 8.89 -21.74
C ASP A 49 -8.50 9.06 -20.35
N GLY A 50 -7.96 10.25 -20.03
CA GLY A 50 -7.35 10.53 -18.73
C GLY A 50 -6.15 9.66 -18.39
N LEU A 51 -5.42 9.17 -19.39
CA LEU A 51 -4.29 8.25 -19.26
C LEU A 51 -4.65 6.93 -18.55
N CYS A 52 -5.93 6.56 -18.52
CA CYS A 52 -6.42 5.42 -17.74
C CYS A 52 -5.90 4.06 -18.22
N GLY A 53 -5.60 3.90 -19.51
CA GLY A 53 -5.19 2.62 -20.06
C GLY A 53 -6.22 1.49 -19.83
N ASP A 54 -5.83 0.25 -20.09
CA ASP A 54 -6.64 -0.95 -19.82
C ASP A 54 -6.00 -1.75 -18.66
N ASN A 55 -6.23 -1.30 -17.44
CA ASN A 55 -5.71 -1.94 -16.24
C ASN A 55 -6.73 -2.97 -15.72
N ARG A 56 -6.28 -4.22 -15.55
CA ARG A 56 -7.08 -5.32 -15.00
C ARG A 56 -6.29 -6.04 -13.92
N VAL A 57 -7.00 -6.57 -12.93
CA VAL A 57 -6.39 -7.46 -11.94
C VAL A 57 -6.05 -8.78 -12.64
N LEU A 58 -4.81 -9.19 -12.55
CA LEU A 58 -4.34 -10.47 -13.03
C LEU A 58 -4.46 -11.52 -11.92
N SER A 59 -4.62 -12.78 -12.29
CA SER A 59 -4.64 -13.91 -11.35
C SER A 59 -3.27 -14.24 -10.74
N THR A 60 -2.21 -13.60 -11.24
CA THR A 60 -0.84 -13.78 -10.78
C THR A 60 -0.36 -12.54 -10.06
N GLU A 61 0.52 -12.70 -9.08
CA GLU A 61 1.19 -11.59 -8.43
C GLU A 61 1.98 -10.74 -9.43
N PRO A 62 2.03 -9.40 -9.23
CA PRO A 62 2.80 -8.54 -10.11
C PRO A 62 4.31 -8.83 -9.97
N ASP A 63 5.01 -8.98 -11.07
CA ASP A 63 6.48 -8.99 -11.09
C ASP A 63 7.00 -7.57 -10.82
N LEU A 64 7.23 -7.26 -9.55
CA LEU A 64 7.69 -5.94 -9.11
C LEU A 64 9.10 -5.62 -9.64
N GLU A 65 9.94 -6.64 -9.84
CA GLU A 65 11.27 -6.46 -10.42
C GLU A 65 11.18 -6.08 -11.92
N ALA A 66 10.26 -6.71 -12.67
CA ALA A 66 10.02 -6.30 -14.05
C ALA A 66 9.48 -4.86 -14.12
N VAL A 67 8.56 -4.47 -13.23
CA VAL A 67 8.06 -3.10 -13.13
C VAL A 67 9.21 -2.14 -12.80
N ARG A 68 10.10 -2.49 -11.86
CA ARG A 68 11.25 -1.67 -11.53
C ARG A 68 12.19 -1.50 -12.73
N ARG A 69 12.50 -2.58 -13.43
CA ARG A 69 13.36 -2.53 -14.64
C ARG A 69 12.75 -1.75 -15.78
N SER A 70 11.42 -1.70 -15.92
CA SER A 70 10.74 -0.96 -16.99
C SER A 70 10.80 0.56 -16.81
N ARG A 71 11.03 1.06 -15.60
CA ARG A 71 11.15 2.48 -15.32
C ARG A 71 12.45 3.03 -15.92
N ARG A 72 12.39 4.16 -16.60
CA ARG A 72 13.57 4.80 -17.22
C ARG A 72 14.53 5.35 -16.18
N ASP A 73 14.00 6.02 -15.16
CA ASP A 73 14.78 6.49 -14.02
C ASP A 73 14.96 5.35 -13.00
N GLN A 74 16.18 4.84 -12.88
CA GLN A 74 16.57 3.78 -11.93
C GLN A 74 16.98 4.32 -10.56
N GLY A 75 16.69 5.61 -10.27
CA GLY A 75 16.93 6.22 -8.97
C GLY A 75 16.15 5.57 -7.82
N PRO A 76 16.49 5.87 -6.57
CA PRO A 76 15.88 5.25 -5.38
C PRO A 76 14.48 5.79 -5.08
N SER A 77 14.04 6.87 -5.72
CA SER A 77 12.73 7.47 -5.48
C SER A 77 11.59 6.51 -5.82
N LEU A 78 10.59 6.43 -4.95
CA LEU A 78 9.34 5.72 -5.21
C LEU A 78 8.33 6.54 -6.01
N LEU A 79 8.63 7.81 -6.25
CA LEU A 79 7.82 8.72 -7.06
C LEU A 79 8.43 8.82 -8.46
N GLY A 80 7.63 8.49 -9.45
CA GLY A 80 8.02 8.53 -10.86
C GLY A 80 8.07 9.95 -11.41
N LYS A 81 8.43 10.02 -12.69
CA LYS A 81 8.55 11.30 -13.42
C LYS A 81 7.25 12.12 -13.32
N ASP A 82 7.39 13.38 -12.95
CA ASP A 82 6.35 14.40 -12.92
C ASP A 82 5.17 14.12 -11.95
N VAL A 83 5.20 13.07 -11.12
CA VAL A 83 4.11 12.74 -10.18
C VAL A 83 3.79 13.93 -9.26
N LEU A 84 4.79 14.49 -8.57
CA LEU A 84 4.56 15.60 -7.64
C LEU A 84 4.12 16.88 -8.37
N ALA A 85 4.68 17.14 -9.54
CA ALA A 85 4.31 18.30 -10.34
C ALA A 85 2.83 18.24 -10.78
N VAL A 86 2.36 17.08 -11.20
CA VAL A 86 0.94 16.88 -11.57
C VAL A 86 0.03 16.97 -10.34
N CYS A 87 0.44 16.36 -9.22
CA CYS A 87 -0.33 16.50 -7.98
C CYS A 87 -0.48 17.97 -7.56
N ALA A 88 0.58 18.77 -7.68
CA ALA A 88 0.55 20.21 -7.35
C ALA A 88 -0.31 21.04 -8.33
N MET A 89 -0.64 20.54 -9.51
CA MET A 89 -1.53 21.19 -10.48
C MET A 89 -3.00 20.79 -10.29
N ALA A 90 -3.28 19.74 -9.54
CA ALA A 90 -4.63 19.23 -9.33
C ALA A 90 -5.35 19.97 -8.21
N ASP A 91 -6.66 20.17 -8.35
CA ASP A 91 -7.52 20.66 -7.26
C ASP A 91 -7.65 19.64 -6.12
N LEU A 92 -7.58 18.35 -6.45
CA LEU A 92 -7.70 17.23 -5.53
C LEU A 92 -6.97 15.99 -6.07
N VAL A 93 -6.27 15.29 -5.20
CA VAL A 93 -5.70 13.98 -5.48
C VAL A 93 -6.58 12.88 -4.88
N PHE A 94 -7.15 12.02 -5.73
CA PHE A 94 -7.84 10.82 -5.27
C PHE A 94 -6.81 9.69 -5.08
N LEU A 95 -6.59 9.28 -3.84
CA LEU A 95 -5.68 8.19 -3.51
C LEU A 95 -6.37 6.83 -3.69
N ALA A 96 -6.08 6.14 -4.80
CA ALA A 96 -6.56 4.78 -5.10
C ALA A 96 -5.48 3.72 -4.80
N LEU A 97 -4.51 4.07 -3.97
CA LEU A 97 -3.39 3.21 -3.62
C LEU A 97 -3.78 2.23 -2.50
N HIS A 98 -3.27 1.00 -2.61
CA HIS A 98 -3.41 -0.05 -1.59
C HIS A 98 -2.03 -0.51 -1.12
N GLY A 99 -1.94 -0.88 0.15
CA GLY A 99 -0.73 -1.38 0.80
C GLY A 99 0.32 -0.32 1.09
N SER A 100 1.57 -0.75 1.23
CA SER A 100 2.69 0.11 1.59
C SER A 100 2.89 1.26 0.59
N CYS A 101 3.34 2.39 1.09
CA CYS A 101 3.47 3.68 0.43
C CYS A 101 2.15 4.35 0.04
N GLY A 102 1.02 3.65 0.05
CA GLY A 102 -0.31 4.19 -0.23
C GLY A 102 -1.14 4.43 1.02
N GLU A 103 -1.08 3.48 1.97
CA GLU A 103 -1.92 3.47 3.18
C GLU A 103 -1.12 3.69 4.47
N ASP A 104 0.19 3.85 4.39
CA ASP A 104 1.10 3.97 5.54
C ASP A 104 1.48 5.42 5.93
N GLY A 105 0.80 6.40 5.37
CA GLY A 105 0.99 7.82 5.67
C GLY A 105 2.07 8.52 4.85
N ARG A 106 2.91 7.81 4.09
CA ARG A 106 4.05 8.41 3.36
C ARG A 106 3.60 9.34 2.25
N ILE A 107 2.70 8.90 1.38
CA ILE A 107 2.18 9.74 0.31
C ILE A 107 1.32 10.88 0.86
N GLN A 108 0.55 10.61 1.92
CA GLN A 108 -0.25 11.61 2.61
C GLN A 108 0.62 12.75 3.14
N ALA A 109 1.69 12.41 3.88
CA ALA A 109 2.65 13.42 4.38
C ALA A 109 3.32 14.19 3.24
N THR A 110 3.60 13.55 2.12
CA THR A 110 4.18 14.21 0.95
C THR A 110 3.20 15.24 0.35
N LEU A 111 1.92 14.88 0.23
CA LEU A 111 0.89 15.79 -0.28
C LEU A 111 0.58 16.92 0.71
N ASP A 112 0.60 16.64 2.02
CA ASP A 112 0.47 17.67 3.07
C ASP A 112 1.59 18.73 2.94
N LEU A 113 2.85 18.32 2.73
CA LEU A 113 3.97 19.23 2.53
C LEU A 113 3.85 20.06 1.23
N LEU A 114 3.17 19.54 0.22
CA LEU A 114 2.89 20.26 -1.03
C LEU A 114 1.65 21.15 -0.93
N GLY A 115 0.88 21.06 0.16
CA GLY A 115 -0.39 21.77 0.30
C GLY A 115 -1.48 21.26 -0.67
N VAL A 116 -1.39 20.01 -1.11
CA VAL A 116 -2.32 19.41 -2.08
C VAL A 116 -3.41 18.63 -1.35
N PRO A 117 -4.70 18.98 -1.53
CA PRO A 117 -5.80 18.21 -0.96
C PRO A 117 -5.86 16.79 -1.53
N TYR A 118 -6.19 15.80 -0.68
CA TYR A 118 -6.33 14.41 -1.10
C TYR A 118 -7.48 13.72 -0.35
N THR A 119 -7.91 12.56 -0.87
CA THR A 119 -8.96 11.74 -0.23
C THR A 119 -8.35 10.77 0.77
N GLY A 120 -9.11 10.49 1.85
CA GLY A 120 -8.73 9.49 2.86
C GLY A 120 -8.22 10.11 4.15
N SER A 121 -7.65 9.26 5.01
CA SER A 121 -7.10 9.65 6.31
C SER A 121 -5.76 10.37 6.15
N GLY A 122 -5.46 11.28 7.07
CA GLY A 122 -4.17 11.97 7.12
C GLY A 122 -3.00 11.04 7.46
N TYR A 123 -1.78 11.54 7.28
CA TYR A 123 -0.54 10.75 7.39
C TYR A 123 -0.39 10.03 8.73
N LEU A 124 -0.71 10.69 9.84
CA LEU A 124 -0.54 10.11 11.18
C LEU A 124 -1.53 8.96 11.42
N GLY A 125 -2.81 9.17 11.09
CA GLY A 125 -3.84 8.13 11.21
C GLY A 125 -3.54 6.92 10.34
N SER A 126 -3.15 7.15 9.09
CA SER A 126 -2.75 6.10 8.15
C SER A 126 -1.53 5.31 8.65
N GLY A 127 -0.48 6.00 9.11
CA GLY A 127 0.72 5.36 9.64
C GLY A 127 0.45 4.50 10.88
N MET A 128 -0.35 5.02 11.82
CA MET A 128 -0.75 4.27 13.01
C MET A 128 -1.61 3.05 12.68
N ALA A 129 -2.57 3.20 11.75
CA ALA A 129 -3.46 2.11 11.36
C ALA A 129 -2.74 0.99 10.58
N MET A 130 -1.71 1.33 9.80
CA MET A 130 -0.94 0.35 9.05
C MET A 130 -0.08 -0.54 9.98
N ASP A 131 0.40 -0.03 11.11
CA ASP A 131 1.14 -0.79 12.10
C ASP A 131 0.18 -1.46 13.09
N LYS A 132 0.02 -2.79 12.97
CA LYS A 132 -0.90 -3.56 13.79
C LYS A 132 -0.53 -3.54 15.27
N SER A 133 0.76 -3.48 15.60
CA SER A 133 1.23 -3.39 16.98
C SER A 133 0.85 -2.03 17.61
N VAL A 134 1.10 -0.95 16.88
CA VAL A 134 0.71 0.40 17.31
C VAL A 134 -0.80 0.51 17.46
N THR A 135 -1.57 0.04 16.47
CA THR A 135 -3.04 0.03 16.51
C THR A 135 -3.55 -0.70 17.75
N LYS A 136 -3.05 -1.92 18.02
CA LYS A 136 -3.46 -2.73 19.18
C LYS A 136 -3.16 -2.02 20.51
N ARG A 137 -1.97 -1.43 20.66
CA ARG A 137 -1.60 -0.65 21.86
C ARG A 137 -2.50 0.55 22.08
N ILE A 138 -2.87 1.25 21.01
CA ILE A 138 -3.80 2.39 21.07
C ILE A 138 -5.19 1.90 21.50
N MET A 139 -5.70 0.81 20.91
CA MET A 139 -7.00 0.23 21.28
C MET A 139 -7.03 -0.18 22.76
N ASP A 140 -6.01 -0.89 23.22
CA ASP A 140 -5.90 -1.29 24.63
C ASP A 140 -5.87 -0.06 25.57
N SER A 141 -5.07 0.95 25.22
CA SER A 141 -4.98 2.20 26.00
C SER A 141 -6.29 2.98 26.04
N ALA A 142 -7.08 2.92 24.97
CA ALA A 142 -8.38 3.58 24.88
C ALA A 142 -9.55 2.74 25.43
N GLY A 143 -9.30 1.53 25.93
CA GLY A 143 -10.33 0.61 26.38
C GLY A 143 -11.23 0.07 25.26
N ILE A 144 -10.75 0.09 24.03
CA ILE A 144 -11.49 -0.43 22.87
C ILE A 144 -11.30 -1.95 22.80
N PRO A 145 -12.37 -2.75 22.84
CA PRO A 145 -12.25 -4.20 22.78
C PRO A 145 -11.57 -4.67 21.48
N THR A 146 -10.58 -5.53 21.63
CA THR A 146 -9.89 -6.17 20.50
C THR A 146 -9.55 -7.61 20.86
N ALA A 147 -9.32 -8.46 19.84
CA ALA A 147 -8.87 -9.83 20.07
C ALA A 147 -7.54 -9.83 20.84
N PRO A 148 -7.30 -10.79 21.75
CA PRO A 148 -6.01 -10.97 22.42
C PRO A 148 -4.89 -11.03 21.36
N TRP A 149 -3.74 -10.44 21.68
CA TRP A 149 -2.66 -10.30 20.72
C TRP A 149 -1.29 -10.37 21.41
N HIS A 150 -0.29 -10.76 20.62
CA HIS A 150 1.11 -10.78 21.02
C HIS A 150 1.94 -10.15 19.90
N ASP A 151 2.84 -9.24 20.28
CA ASP A 151 3.83 -8.64 19.38
C ASP A 151 5.13 -9.42 19.56
N VAL A 152 5.51 -10.20 18.56
CA VAL A 152 6.63 -11.12 18.66
C VAL A 152 7.65 -10.82 17.57
N ARG A 153 8.87 -10.49 17.99
CA ARG A 153 10.03 -10.49 17.10
C ARG A 153 10.76 -11.81 17.27
N TYR A 154 11.02 -12.52 16.19
CA TYR A 154 11.60 -13.85 16.27
C TYR A 154 12.50 -14.18 15.09
N THR A 155 13.39 -15.11 15.35
CA THR A 155 14.20 -15.80 14.34
C THR A 155 13.63 -17.22 14.11
N ARG A 156 14.15 -17.90 13.11
CA ARG A 156 13.76 -19.30 12.84
C ARG A 156 14.01 -20.22 14.06
N GLU A 157 15.00 -19.91 14.86
CA GLU A 157 15.39 -20.69 16.04
C GLU A 157 14.40 -20.53 17.19
N ASP A 158 13.64 -19.43 17.22
CA ASP A 158 12.63 -19.17 18.25
C ASP A 158 11.32 -19.92 18.01
N ILE A 159 11.05 -20.37 16.78
CA ILE A 159 9.77 -20.97 16.39
C ILE A 159 9.35 -22.12 17.29
N PRO A 160 10.21 -23.11 17.63
CA PRO A 160 9.81 -24.22 18.50
C PRO A 160 9.36 -23.78 19.89
N ARG A 161 10.01 -22.77 20.47
CA ARG A 161 9.64 -22.18 21.77
C ARG A 161 8.31 -21.44 21.65
N LEU A 162 8.16 -20.57 20.67
CA LEU A 162 6.94 -19.79 20.45
C LEU A 162 5.72 -20.67 20.19
N ALA A 163 5.88 -21.77 19.46
CA ALA A 163 4.81 -22.74 19.25
C ALA A 163 4.30 -23.40 20.54
N GLN A 164 5.13 -23.44 21.58
CA GLN A 164 4.70 -23.93 22.92
C GLN A 164 4.06 -22.82 23.77
N GLU A 165 4.53 -21.59 23.66
CA GLU A 165 4.13 -20.46 24.49
C GLU A 165 2.86 -19.75 24.00
N LEU A 166 2.69 -19.63 22.67
CA LEU A 166 1.58 -18.89 22.09
C LEU A 166 0.27 -19.71 22.07
N PRO A 167 -0.88 -19.04 22.20
CA PRO A 167 -2.17 -19.73 22.12
C PRO A 167 -2.47 -20.21 20.70
N VAL A 168 -3.20 -21.32 20.59
CA VAL A 168 -3.82 -21.82 19.37
C VAL A 168 -5.29 -22.13 19.64
N PRO A 169 -6.23 -21.94 18.70
CA PRO A 169 -6.00 -21.39 17.35
C PRO A 169 -5.65 -19.91 17.37
N CYS A 170 -4.84 -19.45 16.41
CA CYS A 170 -4.47 -18.04 16.33
C CYS A 170 -4.29 -17.58 14.86
N ALA A 171 -4.14 -16.28 14.67
CA ALA A 171 -3.78 -15.69 13.38
C ALA A 171 -2.39 -15.05 13.49
N VAL A 172 -1.44 -15.53 12.71
CA VAL A 172 -0.09 -14.96 12.57
C VAL A 172 -0.10 -14.00 11.38
N LYS A 173 0.34 -12.76 11.61
CA LYS A 173 0.29 -11.69 10.60
C LYS A 173 1.55 -10.84 10.64
N ILE A 174 1.96 -10.34 9.48
CA ILE A 174 2.99 -9.30 9.38
C ILE A 174 2.47 -8.01 10.03
N ILE A 175 3.30 -7.37 10.85
CA ILE A 175 2.93 -6.13 11.57
C ILE A 175 2.53 -5.02 10.59
N ASN A 176 3.38 -4.74 9.60
CA ASN A 176 3.21 -3.64 8.63
C ASN A 176 2.77 -4.14 7.24
N GLY A 177 1.96 -5.21 7.17
CA GLY A 177 1.46 -5.77 5.93
C GLY A 177 -0.01 -5.46 5.69
N GLY A 178 -0.37 -5.23 4.43
CA GLY A 178 -1.76 -5.23 3.94
C GLY A 178 -2.10 -6.58 3.30
N SER A 179 -3.39 -6.77 2.93
CA SER A 179 -3.87 -8.00 2.28
C SER A 179 -3.79 -9.27 3.14
N SER A 180 -4.24 -10.37 2.58
CA SER A 180 -4.15 -11.71 3.19
C SER A 180 -2.81 -12.40 2.94
N ILE A 181 -1.90 -11.76 2.21
CA ILE A 181 -0.58 -12.31 1.91
C ILE A 181 0.24 -12.36 3.20
N GLY A 182 0.78 -13.54 3.50
CA GLY A 182 1.55 -13.76 4.74
C GLY A 182 0.70 -13.83 6.00
N VAL A 183 -0.61 -14.09 5.88
CA VAL A 183 -1.48 -14.44 7.01
C VAL A 183 -1.55 -15.95 7.11
N GLU A 184 -1.17 -16.49 8.27
CA GLU A 184 -1.28 -17.90 8.60
C GLU A 184 -2.30 -18.09 9.73
N LEU A 185 -3.06 -19.16 9.68
CA LEU A 185 -4.14 -19.46 10.63
C LEU A 185 -3.95 -20.84 11.26
N PRO A 186 -2.88 -21.06 12.07
CA PRO A 186 -2.66 -22.34 12.70
C PRO A 186 -3.72 -22.66 13.74
N ASP A 187 -4.33 -23.84 13.61
CA ASP A 187 -5.27 -24.40 14.57
C ASP A 187 -4.56 -25.23 15.66
N THR A 188 -3.36 -25.74 15.34
CA THR A 188 -2.58 -26.61 16.23
C THR A 188 -1.16 -26.06 16.47
N ARG A 189 -0.49 -26.56 17.50
CA ARG A 189 0.91 -26.21 17.81
C ARG A 189 1.88 -26.70 16.74
N GLU A 190 1.57 -27.83 16.13
CA GLU A 190 2.34 -28.42 15.05
C GLU A 190 2.28 -27.53 13.81
N GLU A 191 1.12 -27.00 13.48
CA GLU A 191 0.96 -26.04 12.38
C GLU A 191 1.65 -24.70 12.70
N LEU A 192 1.51 -24.19 13.93
CA LEU A 192 2.19 -22.97 14.36
C LEU A 192 3.73 -23.10 14.25
N ALA A 193 4.27 -24.27 14.54
CA ALA A 193 5.70 -24.56 14.38
C ALA A 193 6.17 -24.61 12.91
N GLN A 194 5.26 -24.69 11.95
CA GLN A 194 5.56 -24.70 10.51
C GLN A 194 5.40 -23.33 9.84
N VAL A 195 4.93 -22.32 10.56
CA VAL A 195 4.78 -20.96 10.03
C VAL A 195 6.13 -20.44 9.50
N PRO A 196 6.19 -19.96 8.24
CA PRO A 196 7.43 -19.50 7.65
C PRO A 196 8.08 -18.37 8.44
N ALA A 197 9.37 -18.47 8.73
CA ALA A 197 10.13 -17.40 9.39
C ALA A 197 10.08 -16.06 8.66
N GLY A 198 9.81 -16.06 7.36
CA GLY A 198 9.67 -14.87 6.51
C GLY A 198 8.34 -14.15 6.64
N ALA A 199 7.29 -14.78 7.18
CA ALA A 199 5.99 -14.13 7.37
C ALA A 199 6.05 -12.95 8.36
N LEU A 200 7.10 -12.86 9.17
CA LEU A 200 7.27 -11.86 10.24
C LEU A 200 8.56 -11.02 10.10
N SER A 201 9.41 -11.28 9.11
CA SER A 201 10.77 -10.72 9.04
C SER A 201 10.92 -9.48 8.16
N THR A 202 9.88 -8.76 7.80
CA THR A 202 10.00 -7.52 7.02
C THR A 202 9.75 -6.26 7.83
N ALA A 203 10.08 -6.23 9.11
CA ALA A 203 10.46 -5.00 9.76
C ALA A 203 11.91 -4.71 9.38
N GLY A 204 12.13 -4.34 8.11
CA GLY A 204 13.39 -3.83 7.63
C GLY A 204 13.71 -2.52 8.34
N THR A 205 14.94 -2.42 8.78
CA THR A 205 15.68 -1.24 9.24
C THR A 205 15.40 0.00 8.40
#